data_fc77863e3e74af40c0d1a243148adc6f
#
_entry.id   fc77863e3e74af40c0d1a243148adc6f
#
_cell.length_a   1.000
_cell.length_b   1.000
_cell.length_c   1.000
_cell.angle_alpha   90.00
_cell.angle_beta   90.00
_cell.angle_gamma   90.00
#
_symmetry.space_group_name_H-M   'P 1'
#
loop_
_entity.id
_entity.type
_entity.pdbx_description
1 polymer ?
#
loop_
_entity_poly.entity_id
_entity_poly.type
_entity_poly.pdbx_seq_one_letter_code
_entity_poly.pdbx_strand_id
1 'polypeptide(L)'
;MNKKKSKRYKKLLDLVKNKNTESLEDAINKVKQNCTTKFDESIDISLSLNLKQKKEEITLRTVVKLPNGNGKKVKVAVLCEDTKINEAKESGADLYGSEILINDITSGKINFDKLVSTPSMMSKMGKLGKILGPKGLMPNPKLGTVTADIKKAVKDLKEGQVEIKNDKDGNLATSIGKKSFTDAKIIENFNAVIKTIHKEKPSGIKGDFILSSFITSTMGVSYKIKLKA
;
A
#
# COMPACT_ATOMS: atom_id res chain seq x y z
N MET A 1 11.95 -20.61 -20.34
CA MET A 1 13.05 -20.98 -19.42
C MET A 1 12.48 -21.36 -18.06
N ASN A 2 12.53 -22.63 -17.66
CA ASN A 2 12.12 -23.07 -16.32
C ASN A 2 13.17 -22.64 -15.31
N LYS A 3 12.94 -21.49 -14.61
CA LYS A 3 13.82 -21.07 -13.52
C LYS A 3 13.80 -22.15 -12.43
N LYS A 4 14.98 -22.67 -12.06
CA LYS A 4 15.13 -23.65 -10.98
C LYS A 4 14.62 -23.02 -9.67
N LYS A 5 13.49 -23.52 -9.15
CA LYS A 5 12.93 -23.09 -7.86
C LYS A 5 13.75 -23.67 -6.70
N SER A 6 13.89 -22.93 -5.62
CA SER A 6 14.60 -23.39 -4.41
C SER A 6 13.90 -24.62 -3.80
N LYS A 7 14.66 -25.45 -3.08
CA LYS A 7 14.13 -26.65 -2.38
C LYS A 7 12.99 -26.29 -1.42
N ARG A 8 13.14 -25.17 -0.67
CA ARG A 8 12.11 -24.63 0.22
C ARG A 8 10.82 -24.31 -0.53
N TYR A 9 10.92 -23.53 -1.61
CA TYR A 9 9.75 -23.10 -2.38
C TYR A 9 9.04 -24.26 -3.10
N LYS A 10 9.78 -25.29 -3.50
CA LYS A 10 9.19 -26.52 -4.05
C LYS A 10 8.30 -27.21 -3.03
N LYS A 11 8.79 -27.39 -1.78
CA LYS A 11 7.98 -27.98 -0.69
C LYS A 11 6.69 -27.18 -0.44
N LEU A 12 6.76 -25.83 -0.43
CA LEU A 12 5.59 -24.98 -0.26
C LEU A 12 4.59 -25.10 -1.43
N LEU A 13 5.08 -25.25 -2.66
CA LEU A 13 4.22 -25.46 -3.83
C LEU A 13 3.47 -26.78 -3.77
N ASP A 14 4.12 -27.84 -3.24
CA ASP A 14 3.48 -29.15 -3.10
C ASP A 14 2.28 -29.09 -2.14
N LEU A 15 2.30 -28.21 -1.12
CA LEU A 15 1.18 -27.99 -0.20
C LEU A 15 -0.03 -27.30 -0.85
N VAL A 16 0.17 -26.60 -1.97
CA VAL A 16 -0.88 -25.81 -2.65
C VAL A 16 -1.31 -26.45 -3.98
N LYS A 17 -0.90 -27.69 -4.26
CA LYS A 17 -1.27 -28.40 -5.51
C LYS A 17 -2.78 -28.49 -5.70
N ASN A 18 -3.54 -28.65 -4.64
CA ASN A 18 -5.02 -28.58 -4.66
C ASN A 18 -5.44 -27.11 -4.55
N LYS A 19 -5.66 -26.47 -5.69
CA LYS A 19 -6.08 -25.06 -5.82
C LYS A 19 -7.52 -24.81 -5.32
N ASN A 20 -7.86 -25.30 -4.16
CA ASN A 20 -9.17 -25.06 -3.57
C ASN A 20 -9.26 -23.60 -3.12
N THR A 21 -10.42 -23.02 -3.33
CA THR A 21 -10.75 -21.70 -2.76
C THR A 21 -11.03 -21.91 -1.27
N GLU A 22 -10.32 -21.16 -0.44
CA GLU A 22 -10.35 -21.32 1.02
C GLU A 22 -11.15 -20.21 1.69
N SER A 23 -11.55 -20.43 2.94
CA SER A 23 -12.05 -19.36 3.78
C SER A 23 -10.94 -18.37 4.10
N LEU A 24 -11.26 -17.12 4.43
CA LEU A 24 -10.25 -16.12 4.78
C LEU A 24 -9.40 -16.55 5.99
N GLU A 25 -10.05 -17.11 7.00
CA GLU A 25 -9.42 -17.56 8.24
C GLU A 25 -8.44 -18.71 8.00
N ASP A 26 -8.87 -19.74 7.25
CA ASP A 26 -8.00 -20.87 6.90
C ASP A 26 -6.81 -20.44 6.05
N ALA A 27 -7.04 -19.53 5.10
CA ALA A 27 -5.98 -19.01 4.25
C ALA A 27 -4.92 -18.23 5.07
N ILE A 28 -5.34 -17.39 6.03
CA ILE A 28 -4.44 -16.66 6.94
C ILE A 28 -3.62 -17.63 7.77
N ASN A 29 -4.26 -18.63 8.37
CA ASN A 29 -3.60 -19.64 9.18
C ASN A 29 -2.54 -20.40 8.37
N LYS A 30 -2.87 -20.85 7.16
CA LYS A 30 -1.94 -21.54 6.27
C LYS A 30 -0.78 -20.65 5.84
N VAL A 31 -1.05 -19.39 5.48
CA VAL A 31 0.01 -18.42 5.15
C VAL A 31 0.97 -18.27 6.30
N LYS A 32 0.48 -18.09 7.54
CA LYS A 32 1.33 -17.91 8.73
C LYS A 32 2.16 -19.17 9.06
N GLN A 33 1.56 -20.35 8.97
CA GLN A 33 2.25 -21.64 9.18
C GLN A 33 3.38 -21.85 8.18
N ASN A 34 3.17 -21.40 6.93
CA ASN A 34 4.13 -21.54 5.82
C ASN A 34 5.17 -20.40 5.75
N CYS A 35 5.13 -19.42 6.66
CA CYS A 35 6.16 -18.42 6.82
C CYS A 35 7.40 -19.03 7.50
N THR A 36 8.37 -19.48 6.72
CA THR A 36 9.56 -20.21 7.19
C THR A 36 10.83 -19.37 7.21
N THR A 37 10.73 -18.06 6.98
CA THR A 37 11.88 -17.15 6.99
C THR A 37 12.25 -16.69 8.39
N LYS A 38 13.48 -16.18 8.56
CA LYS A 38 14.00 -15.67 9.84
C LYS A 38 13.51 -14.25 10.16
N PHE A 39 12.95 -13.53 9.18
CA PHE A 39 12.41 -12.18 9.35
C PHE A 39 10.89 -12.22 9.45
N ASP A 40 10.29 -11.15 9.97
CA ASP A 40 8.84 -10.98 10.06
C ASP A 40 8.26 -10.66 8.68
N GLU A 41 7.72 -11.71 8.00
CA GLU A 41 7.17 -11.61 6.66
C GLU A 41 5.94 -10.70 6.63
N SER A 42 5.83 -9.88 5.58
CA SER A 42 4.60 -9.15 5.29
C SER A 42 3.55 -10.09 4.71
N ILE A 43 2.30 -9.85 5.05
CA ILE A 43 1.15 -10.53 4.47
C ILE A 43 0.50 -9.56 3.49
N ASP A 44 0.44 -9.98 2.22
CA ASP A 44 -0.02 -9.17 1.11
C ASP A 44 -1.30 -9.78 0.52
N ILE A 45 -2.22 -8.91 0.11
CA ILE A 45 -3.39 -9.26 -0.67
C ILE A 45 -3.16 -8.89 -2.14
N SER A 46 -3.58 -9.77 -3.04
CA SER A 46 -3.62 -9.50 -4.48
C SER A 46 -5.04 -9.71 -4.98
N LEU A 47 -5.56 -8.72 -5.68
CA LEU A 47 -6.92 -8.72 -6.22
C LEU A 47 -6.87 -8.53 -7.73
N SER A 48 -7.72 -9.22 -8.44
CA SER A 48 -7.98 -8.98 -9.87
C SER A 48 -9.35 -8.33 -10.01
N LEU A 49 -9.38 -7.13 -10.57
CA LEU A 49 -10.58 -6.32 -10.75
C LEU A 49 -11.11 -6.42 -12.18
N ASN A 50 -12.42 -6.38 -12.32
CA ASN A 50 -13.11 -6.41 -13.61
C ASN A 50 -13.14 -5.01 -14.24
N LEU A 51 -11.97 -4.48 -14.66
CA LEU A 51 -11.86 -3.17 -15.30
C LEU A 51 -11.86 -3.25 -16.82
N LYS A 52 -11.66 -4.44 -17.41
CA LYS A 52 -11.53 -4.66 -18.86
C LYS A 52 -12.83 -4.42 -19.66
N GLN A 53 -13.97 -4.27 -18.97
CA GLN A 53 -15.27 -4.02 -19.64
C GLN A 53 -15.39 -2.60 -20.24
N LYS A 54 -14.56 -1.66 -19.81
CA LYS A 54 -14.52 -0.31 -20.39
C LYS A 54 -13.31 -0.18 -21.31
N LYS A 55 -13.53 0.44 -22.48
CA LYS A 55 -12.49 0.73 -23.49
C LYS A 55 -11.46 1.78 -23.00
N GLU A 56 -11.81 2.56 -21.98
CA GLU A 56 -10.92 3.55 -21.37
C GLU A 56 -10.09 2.92 -20.27
N GLU A 57 -8.81 3.26 -20.17
CA GLU A 57 -7.92 2.84 -19.10
C GLU A 57 -8.39 3.46 -17.76
N ILE A 58 -9.17 2.69 -16.99
CA ILE A 58 -9.60 3.13 -15.67
C ILE A 58 -8.47 2.91 -14.69
N THR A 59 -7.86 3.98 -14.23
CA THR A 59 -6.90 3.94 -13.13
C THR A 59 -7.63 4.16 -11.82
N LEU A 60 -7.82 3.07 -11.05
CA LEU A 60 -8.26 3.15 -9.68
C LEU A 60 -7.07 3.52 -8.81
N ARG A 61 -7.12 4.70 -8.20
CA ARG A 61 -6.09 5.17 -7.27
C ARG A 61 -6.76 5.77 -6.05
N THR A 62 -6.70 5.06 -4.94
CA THR A 62 -7.36 5.45 -3.70
C THR A 62 -6.48 5.17 -2.49
N VAL A 63 -6.92 5.64 -1.35
CA VAL A 63 -6.22 5.50 -0.08
C VAL A 63 -7.08 4.67 0.87
N VAL A 64 -6.47 3.69 1.49
CA VAL A 64 -7.10 2.89 2.54
C VAL A 64 -6.42 3.17 3.87
N LYS A 65 -7.22 3.49 4.88
CA LYS A 65 -6.76 3.53 6.27
C LYS A 65 -6.94 2.13 6.87
N LEU A 66 -5.82 1.49 7.19
CA LEU A 66 -5.83 0.20 7.86
C LEU A 66 -6.02 0.42 9.35
N PRO A 67 -7.07 -0.13 9.99
CA PRO A 67 -7.35 0.10 11.40
C PRO A 67 -6.21 -0.34 12.33
N ASN A 68 -5.46 -1.35 11.93
CA ASN A 68 -4.34 -1.88 12.71
C ASN A 68 -2.96 -1.53 12.10
N GLY A 69 -2.93 -0.62 11.12
CA GLY A 69 -1.72 -0.31 10.37
C GLY A 69 -1.20 -1.49 9.54
N ASN A 70 -0.09 -1.30 8.85
CA ASN A 70 0.58 -2.34 8.05
C ASN A 70 1.84 -2.92 8.71
N GLY A 71 2.19 -2.47 9.93
CA GLY A 71 3.38 -2.90 10.66
C GLY A 71 4.70 -2.34 10.13
N LYS A 72 4.69 -1.43 9.17
CA LYS A 72 5.88 -0.73 8.69
C LYS A 72 6.04 0.60 9.43
N LYS A 73 7.24 0.89 9.92
CA LYS A 73 7.60 2.21 10.41
C LYS A 73 7.90 3.10 9.20
N VAL A 74 7.01 4.03 8.91
CA VAL A 74 7.13 4.94 7.77
C VAL A 74 7.80 6.23 8.22
N LYS A 75 8.89 6.61 7.56
CA LYS A 75 9.52 7.92 7.75
C LYS A 75 8.80 8.96 6.90
N VAL A 76 8.26 9.97 7.54
CA VAL A 76 7.48 11.02 6.88
C VAL A 76 8.30 12.31 6.83
N ALA A 77 8.49 12.83 5.61
CA ALA A 77 9.04 14.15 5.40
C ALA A 77 7.91 15.17 5.15
N VAL A 78 8.06 16.38 5.66
CA VAL A 78 7.12 17.48 5.46
C VAL A 78 7.82 18.65 4.79
N LEU A 79 7.32 19.02 3.61
CA LEU A 79 7.74 20.21 2.91
C LEU A 79 6.72 21.34 3.16
N CYS A 80 7.11 22.32 3.93
CA CYS A 80 6.26 23.45 4.32
C CYS A 80 7.01 24.77 4.21
N GLU A 81 6.25 25.85 4.31
CA GLU A 81 6.81 27.19 4.46
C GLU A 81 7.46 27.36 5.82
N ASP A 82 8.37 28.32 5.91
CA ASP A 82 9.12 28.60 7.15
C ASP A 82 8.20 28.96 8.33
N THR A 83 7.04 29.56 8.05
CA THR A 83 5.99 29.88 9.02
C THR A 83 5.37 28.63 9.67
N LYS A 84 5.37 27.48 8.97
CA LYS A 84 4.75 26.22 9.43
C LYS A 84 5.76 25.17 9.91
N ILE A 85 7.03 25.52 10.01
CA ILE A 85 8.07 24.58 10.48
C ILE A 85 7.79 24.08 11.90
N ASN A 86 7.33 24.95 12.78
CA ASN A 86 6.99 24.59 14.16
C ASN A 86 5.83 23.56 14.19
N GLU A 87 4.80 23.78 13.36
CA GLU A 87 3.67 22.85 13.23
C GLU A 87 4.13 21.48 12.68
N ALA A 88 5.03 21.49 11.70
CA ALA A 88 5.61 20.25 11.14
C ALA A 88 6.44 19.49 12.19
N LYS A 89 7.20 20.19 13.04
CA LYS A 89 7.94 19.60 14.15
C LYS A 89 7.02 18.97 15.20
N GLU A 90 5.98 19.70 15.61
CA GLU A 90 4.99 19.20 16.57
C GLU A 90 4.14 18.04 16.03
N SER A 91 3.97 17.94 14.71
CA SER A 91 3.25 16.81 14.07
C SER A 91 3.95 15.46 14.19
N GLY A 92 5.22 15.47 14.65
CA GLY A 92 6.04 14.27 14.73
C GLY A 92 6.62 13.83 13.39
N ALA A 93 6.77 14.73 12.42
CA ALA A 93 7.48 14.43 11.17
C ALA A 93 8.95 14.10 11.44
N ASP A 94 9.49 13.14 10.68
CA ASP A 94 10.88 12.70 10.85
C ASP A 94 11.86 13.69 10.18
N LEU A 95 11.42 14.31 9.08
CA LEU A 95 12.14 15.36 8.37
C LEU A 95 11.17 16.48 8.04
N TYR A 96 11.60 17.72 8.19
CA TYR A 96 10.78 18.89 7.86
C TYR A 96 11.68 20.03 7.39
N GLY A 97 11.13 20.89 6.54
CA GLY A 97 11.83 22.07 6.06
C GLY A 97 11.25 22.63 4.78
N SER A 98 11.85 23.71 4.31
CA SER A 98 11.53 24.37 3.05
C SER A 98 12.61 24.14 2.00
N GLU A 99 13.51 25.11 1.79
CA GLU A 99 14.54 25.02 0.75
C GLU A 99 15.65 24.01 1.05
N ILE A 100 15.97 23.80 2.33
CA ILE A 100 16.98 22.83 2.75
C ILE A 100 16.56 21.42 2.30
N LEU A 101 15.31 21.04 2.54
CA LEU A 101 14.79 19.74 2.13
C LEU A 101 14.73 19.59 0.60
N ILE A 102 14.43 20.68 -0.13
CA ILE A 102 14.47 20.70 -1.60
C ILE A 102 15.89 20.43 -2.10
N ASN A 103 16.89 21.06 -1.52
CA ASN A 103 18.30 20.88 -1.89
C ASN A 103 18.79 19.46 -1.58
N ASP A 104 18.41 18.89 -0.45
CA ASP A 104 18.73 17.49 -0.10
C ASP A 104 18.11 16.51 -1.09
N ILE A 105 16.85 16.70 -1.48
CA ILE A 105 16.19 15.87 -2.49
C ILE A 105 16.88 16.03 -3.85
N THR A 106 17.26 17.24 -4.24
CA THR A 106 17.93 17.51 -5.52
C THR A 106 19.31 16.85 -5.55
N SER A 107 20.04 16.84 -4.42
CA SER A 107 21.32 16.13 -4.29
C SER A 107 21.17 14.61 -4.15
N GLY A 108 19.95 14.08 -4.20
CA GLY A 108 19.66 12.63 -4.14
C GLY A 108 19.60 12.04 -2.74
N LYS A 109 19.71 12.84 -1.68
CA LYS A 109 19.59 12.41 -0.29
C LYS A 109 18.11 12.24 0.09
N ILE A 110 17.53 11.08 -0.19
CA ILE A 110 16.14 10.75 0.10
C ILE A 110 16.09 9.71 1.21
N ASN A 111 15.91 10.17 2.45
CA ASN A 111 15.86 9.33 3.65
C ASN A 111 14.44 9.25 4.25
N PHE A 112 13.41 9.31 3.41
CA PHE A 112 12.01 9.22 3.80
C PHE A 112 11.22 8.32 2.86
N ASP A 113 10.11 7.79 3.37
CA ASP A 113 9.23 6.87 2.64
C ASP A 113 7.98 7.57 2.10
N LYS A 114 7.56 8.67 2.73
CA LYS A 114 6.41 9.48 2.31
C LYS A 114 6.74 10.97 2.45
N LEU A 115 6.19 11.76 1.52
CA LEU A 115 6.35 13.21 1.50
C LEU A 115 4.98 13.88 1.58
N VAL A 116 4.82 14.75 2.55
CA VAL A 116 3.67 15.66 2.71
C VAL A 116 4.10 17.05 2.28
N SER A 117 3.26 17.77 1.58
CA SER A 117 3.53 19.14 1.14
C SER A 117 2.34 20.06 1.40
N THR A 118 2.64 21.32 1.70
CA THR A 118 1.60 22.37 1.67
C THR A 118 1.30 22.74 0.21
N PRO A 119 0.06 23.19 -0.10
CA PRO A 119 -0.31 23.58 -1.47
C PRO A 119 0.59 24.65 -2.07
N SER A 120 1.04 25.62 -1.28
CA SER A 120 1.94 26.71 -1.70
C SER A 120 3.32 26.21 -2.15
N MET A 121 3.84 25.14 -1.53
CA MET A 121 5.13 24.56 -1.89
C MET A 121 5.09 23.67 -3.13
N MET A 122 3.90 23.32 -3.63
CA MET A 122 3.73 22.47 -4.81
C MET A 122 4.33 23.07 -6.09
N SER A 123 4.32 24.40 -6.23
CA SER A 123 4.95 25.08 -7.38
C SER A 123 6.47 24.84 -7.41
N LYS A 124 7.15 24.88 -6.26
CA LYS A 124 8.58 24.59 -6.13
C LYS A 124 8.87 23.10 -6.35
N MET A 125 7.93 22.23 -6.02
CA MET A 125 8.07 20.77 -6.20
C MET A 125 8.02 20.29 -7.65
N GLY A 126 7.49 21.08 -8.57
CA GLY A 126 7.48 20.74 -10.00
C GLY A 126 8.88 20.38 -10.54
N LYS A 127 9.91 21.06 -10.06
CA LYS A 127 11.31 20.79 -10.42
C LYS A 127 11.82 19.44 -9.91
N LEU A 128 11.27 18.96 -8.80
CA LEU A 128 11.63 17.67 -8.17
C LEU A 128 10.85 16.49 -8.77
N GLY A 129 9.86 16.74 -9.62
CA GLY A 129 9.02 15.70 -10.24
C GLY A 129 9.81 14.63 -10.98
N LYS A 130 10.93 15.01 -11.62
CA LYS A 130 11.85 14.08 -12.31
C LYS A 130 12.54 13.09 -11.36
N ILE A 131 12.76 13.48 -10.09
CA ILE A 131 13.43 12.66 -9.08
C ILE A 131 12.42 11.87 -8.25
N LEU A 132 11.36 12.53 -7.80
CA LEU A 132 10.35 11.93 -6.89
C LEU A 132 9.30 11.10 -7.64
N GLY A 133 8.99 11.44 -8.90
CA GLY A 133 8.00 10.75 -9.71
C GLY A 133 8.28 9.26 -9.90
N PRO A 134 9.45 8.88 -10.42
CA PRO A 134 9.81 7.46 -10.60
C PRO A 134 9.85 6.66 -9.30
N LYS A 135 10.15 7.33 -8.17
CA LYS A 135 10.17 6.69 -6.84
C LYS A 135 8.77 6.60 -6.18
N GLY A 136 7.74 7.18 -6.78
CA GLY A 136 6.38 7.20 -6.21
C GLY A 136 6.25 8.06 -4.95
N LEU A 137 7.18 9.01 -4.73
CA LEU A 137 7.22 9.87 -3.55
C LEU A 137 6.58 11.25 -3.78
N MET A 138 6.07 11.50 -5.00
CA MET A 138 5.45 12.79 -5.33
C MET A 138 4.13 12.96 -4.58
N PRO A 139 3.95 14.06 -3.80
CA PRO A 139 2.69 14.33 -3.14
C PRO A 139 1.53 14.49 -4.12
N ASN A 140 0.36 14.03 -3.72
CA ASN A 140 -0.85 14.10 -4.54
C ASN A 140 -2.05 14.55 -3.69
N PRO A 141 -2.82 15.57 -4.12
CA PRO A 141 -4.01 16.02 -3.40
C PRO A 141 -5.04 14.91 -3.18
N LYS A 142 -5.25 14.04 -4.17
CA LYS A 142 -6.20 12.90 -4.07
C LYS A 142 -5.84 11.89 -2.99
N LEU A 143 -4.56 11.83 -2.61
CA LEU A 143 -4.06 10.93 -1.56
C LEU A 143 -3.99 11.61 -0.18
N GLY A 144 -4.39 12.87 -0.09
CA GLY A 144 -4.31 13.65 1.15
C GLY A 144 -2.88 14.01 1.58
N THR A 145 -1.89 13.85 0.68
CA THR A 145 -0.49 14.21 0.96
C THR A 145 -0.15 15.66 0.60
N VAL A 146 -1.10 16.38 -0.02
CA VAL A 146 -1.04 17.83 -0.22
C VAL A 146 -2.16 18.45 0.59
N THR A 147 -1.83 19.06 1.72
CA THR A 147 -2.80 19.63 2.66
C THR A 147 -2.22 20.79 3.44
N ALA A 148 -3.10 21.68 3.90
CA ALA A 148 -2.75 22.74 4.83
C ALA A 148 -2.63 22.25 6.29
N ASP A 149 -3.33 21.14 6.63
CA ASP A 149 -3.33 20.51 7.95
C ASP A 149 -2.26 19.39 8.01
N ILE A 150 -1.07 19.80 8.41
CA ILE A 150 0.11 18.93 8.46
C ILE A 150 -0.04 17.86 9.54
N LYS A 151 -0.57 18.24 10.73
CA LYS A 151 -0.67 17.33 11.88
C LYS A 151 -1.53 16.09 11.54
N LYS A 152 -2.67 16.31 10.91
CA LYS A 152 -3.58 15.24 10.51
C LYS A 152 -2.95 14.34 9.45
N ALA A 153 -2.32 14.92 8.42
CA ALA A 153 -1.71 14.13 7.34
C ALA A 153 -0.56 13.24 7.85
N VAL A 154 0.32 13.77 8.69
CA VAL A 154 1.43 13.01 9.27
C VAL A 154 0.91 11.87 10.16
N LYS A 155 -0.12 12.16 10.98
CA LYS A 155 -0.76 11.16 11.83
C LYS A 155 -1.37 10.03 11.00
N ASP A 156 -2.18 10.34 10.01
CA ASP A 156 -2.84 9.37 9.12
C ASP A 156 -1.79 8.46 8.42
N LEU A 157 -0.69 9.03 7.92
CA LEU A 157 0.39 8.27 7.29
C LEU A 157 1.12 7.34 8.27
N LYS A 158 1.35 7.78 9.50
CA LYS A 158 1.99 6.95 10.54
C LYS A 158 1.05 5.89 11.11
N GLU A 159 -0.26 6.13 11.12
CA GLU A 159 -1.29 5.18 11.56
C GLU A 159 -1.57 4.06 10.55
N GLY A 160 -0.96 4.09 9.36
CA GLY A 160 -1.07 2.98 8.40
C GLY A 160 -1.96 3.27 7.20
N GLN A 161 -2.00 4.52 6.78
CA GLN A 161 -2.58 4.89 5.50
C GLN A 161 -1.77 4.29 4.36
N VAL A 162 -2.42 3.47 3.52
CA VAL A 162 -1.80 2.80 2.37
C VAL A 162 -2.46 3.26 1.08
N GLU A 163 -1.63 3.63 0.11
CA GLU A 163 -2.07 3.92 -1.24
C GLU A 163 -2.28 2.63 -2.01
N ILE A 164 -3.42 2.50 -2.65
CA ILE A 164 -3.77 1.40 -3.54
C ILE A 164 -3.91 1.93 -4.96
N LYS A 165 -3.21 1.29 -5.87
CA LYS A 165 -3.26 1.58 -7.30
C LYS A 165 -3.35 0.28 -8.09
N ASN A 166 -4.25 0.23 -9.09
CA ASN A 166 -4.28 -0.89 -10.02
C ASN A 166 -3.20 -0.75 -11.10
N ASP A 167 -2.81 -1.86 -11.68
CA ASP A 167 -2.03 -1.90 -12.92
C ASP A 167 -2.95 -1.77 -14.16
N LYS A 168 -2.36 -1.81 -15.37
CA LYS A 168 -3.10 -1.73 -16.64
C LYS A 168 -4.03 -2.91 -16.86
N ASP A 169 -3.73 -4.05 -16.26
CA ASP A 169 -4.52 -5.28 -16.37
C ASP A 169 -5.66 -5.37 -15.35
N GLY A 170 -5.78 -4.38 -14.46
CA GLY A 170 -6.78 -4.36 -13.39
C GLY A 170 -6.36 -5.15 -12.16
N ASN A 171 -5.07 -5.51 -12.01
CA ASN A 171 -4.60 -6.16 -10.80
C ASN A 171 -4.18 -5.11 -9.77
N LEU A 172 -4.36 -5.45 -8.52
CA LEU A 172 -4.08 -4.60 -7.37
C LEU A 172 -3.41 -5.46 -6.30
N ALA A 173 -2.34 -4.95 -5.72
CA ALA A 173 -1.65 -5.61 -4.62
C ALA A 173 -1.32 -4.61 -3.51
N THR A 174 -1.51 -5.03 -2.26
CA THR A 174 -1.18 -4.22 -1.08
C THR A 174 -0.87 -5.07 0.13
N SER A 175 -0.02 -4.55 1.02
CA SER A 175 0.30 -5.21 2.29
C SER A 175 -0.77 -4.87 3.33
N ILE A 176 -1.33 -5.91 3.96
CA ILE A 176 -2.38 -5.80 4.98
C ILE A 176 -1.87 -6.04 6.40
N GLY A 177 -0.63 -6.46 6.58
CA GLY A 177 -0.05 -6.68 7.89
C GLY A 177 1.24 -7.49 7.85
N LYS A 178 1.63 -8.00 8.99
CA LYS A 178 2.80 -8.86 9.18
C LYS A 178 2.42 -10.18 9.81
N LYS A 179 3.31 -11.18 9.70
CA LYS A 179 3.18 -12.48 10.35
C LYS A 179 2.94 -12.34 11.87
N SER A 180 3.58 -11.36 12.51
CA SER A 180 3.47 -11.08 13.94
C SER A 180 2.08 -10.55 14.37
N PHE A 181 1.24 -10.11 13.43
CA PHE A 181 -0.11 -9.65 13.76
C PHE A 181 -1.01 -10.82 14.15
N THR A 182 -2.00 -10.56 15.01
CA THR A 182 -3.07 -11.53 15.29
C THR A 182 -3.95 -11.72 14.05
N ASP A 183 -4.61 -12.87 13.95
CA ASP A 183 -5.47 -13.16 12.80
C ASP A 183 -6.63 -12.17 12.70
N ALA A 184 -7.21 -11.79 13.84
CA ALA A 184 -8.27 -10.78 13.90
C ALA A 184 -7.84 -9.45 13.27
N LYS A 185 -6.63 -8.95 13.58
CA LYS A 185 -6.10 -7.71 13.00
C LYS A 185 -5.93 -7.78 11.47
N ILE A 186 -5.50 -8.94 10.97
CA ILE A 186 -5.34 -9.16 9.53
C ILE A 186 -6.70 -9.20 8.84
N ILE A 187 -7.70 -9.83 9.46
CA ILE A 187 -9.08 -9.91 8.96
C ILE A 187 -9.72 -8.52 8.92
N GLU A 188 -9.56 -7.72 9.96
CA GLU A 188 -10.05 -6.34 9.99
C GLU A 188 -9.44 -5.49 8.89
N ASN A 189 -8.11 -5.55 8.73
CA ASN A 189 -7.40 -4.84 7.68
C ASN A 189 -7.85 -5.31 6.28
N PHE A 190 -8.01 -6.62 6.08
CA PHE A 190 -8.54 -7.19 4.84
C PHE A 190 -9.92 -6.63 4.52
N ASN A 191 -10.83 -6.65 5.49
CA ASN A 191 -12.18 -6.13 5.32
C ASN A 191 -12.19 -4.62 5.01
N ALA A 192 -11.30 -3.84 5.62
CA ALA A 192 -11.15 -2.42 5.34
C ALA A 192 -10.73 -2.18 3.87
N VAL A 193 -9.78 -2.97 3.37
CA VAL A 193 -9.36 -2.91 1.95
C VAL A 193 -10.51 -3.24 1.02
N ILE A 194 -11.20 -4.36 1.25
CA ILE A 194 -12.33 -4.80 0.41
C ILE A 194 -13.45 -3.77 0.40
N LYS A 195 -13.84 -3.25 1.58
CA LYS A 195 -14.88 -2.19 1.69
C LYS A 195 -14.51 -0.94 0.89
N THR A 196 -13.25 -0.51 0.96
CA THR A 196 -12.81 0.68 0.21
C THR A 196 -12.83 0.44 -1.29
N ILE A 197 -12.40 -0.73 -1.75
CA ILE A 197 -12.43 -1.09 -3.17
C ILE A 197 -13.87 -1.16 -3.70
N HIS A 198 -14.80 -1.69 -2.92
CA HIS A 198 -16.23 -1.72 -3.31
C HIS A 198 -16.83 -0.32 -3.40
N LYS A 199 -16.43 0.62 -2.53
CA LYS A 199 -16.87 2.02 -2.60
C LYS A 199 -16.38 2.73 -3.87
N GLU A 200 -15.18 2.40 -4.30
CA GLU A 200 -14.54 2.97 -5.48
C GLU A 200 -14.93 2.27 -6.79
N LYS A 201 -15.92 1.36 -6.76
CA LYS A 201 -16.40 0.67 -7.96
C LYS A 201 -16.90 1.69 -8.97
N PRO A 202 -16.30 1.77 -10.19
CA PRO A 202 -16.76 2.69 -11.22
C PRO A 202 -18.17 2.35 -11.68
N SER A 203 -19.00 3.37 -11.94
CA SER A 203 -20.33 3.20 -12.52
C SER A 203 -20.23 2.51 -13.89
N GLY A 204 -21.13 1.54 -14.14
CA GLY A 204 -21.25 0.85 -15.42
C GLY A 204 -20.46 -0.46 -15.56
N ILE A 205 -19.84 -0.96 -14.49
CA ILE A 205 -19.30 -2.32 -14.45
C ILE A 205 -20.42 -3.28 -14.07
N LYS A 206 -20.76 -4.20 -15.00
CA LYS A 206 -21.75 -5.25 -14.79
C LYS A 206 -21.11 -6.47 -14.10
N GLY A 207 -21.84 -7.10 -13.17
CA GLY A 207 -21.37 -8.27 -12.45
C GLY A 207 -20.38 -7.97 -11.31
N ASP A 208 -19.61 -9.00 -10.95
CA ASP A 208 -18.67 -8.93 -9.84
C ASP A 208 -17.50 -8.00 -10.18
N PHE A 209 -17.21 -7.08 -9.28
CA PHE A 209 -16.10 -6.14 -9.44
C PHE A 209 -14.75 -6.79 -9.16
N ILE A 210 -14.70 -7.67 -8.15
CA ILE A 210 -13.50 -8.42 -7.80
C ILE A 210 -13.65 -9.84 -8.37
N LEU A 211 -12.83 -10.17 -9.38
CA LEU A 211 -12.86 -11.47 -10.05
C LEU A 211 -12.16 -12.56 -9.23
N SER A 212 -11.07 -12.21 -8.58
CA SER A 212 -10.32 -13.14 -7.76
C SER A 212 -9.52 -12.42 -6.69
N SER A 213 -9.35 -13.10 -5.56
CA SER A 213 -8.56 -12.61 -4.43
C SER A 213 -7.59 -13.67 -3.97
N PHE A 214 -6.38 -13.24 -3.65
CA PHE A 214 -5.30 -14.09 -3.16
C PHE A 214 -4.64 -13.43 -1.96
N ILE A 215 -4.21 -14.25 -1.01
CA ILE A 215 -3.36 -13.84 0.10
C ILE A 215 -2.04 -14.58 0.03
N THR A 216 -0.95 -13.89 0.32
CA THR A 216 0.40 -14.47 0.27
C THR A 216 1.28 -13.84 1.34
N SER A 217 2.38 -14.52 1.70
CA SER A 217 3.46 -13.91 2.45
C SER A 217 4.62 -13.54 1.53
N THR A 218 5.53 -12.70 2.01
CA THR A 218 6.65 -12.16 1.21
C THR A 218 7.43 -13.25 0.46
N MET A 219 7.69 -14.37 1.11
CA MET A 219 8.47 -15.48 0.53
C MET A 219 7.67 -16.79 0.43
N GLY A 220 6.36 -16.71 0.60
CA GLY A 220 5.44 -17.85 0.58
C GLY A 220 4.80 -18.11 -0.77
N VAL A 221 3.78 -18.92 -0.73
CA VAL A 221 2.89 -19.25 -1.86
C VAL A 221 1.56 -18.54 -1.67
N SER A 222 0.83 -18.30 -2.75
CA SER A 222 -0.46 -17.63 -2.72
C SER A 222 -1.61 -18.62 -2.51
N TYR A 223 -2.56 -18.24 -1.66
CA TYR A 223 -3.81 -18.96 -1.43
C TYR A 223 -4.98 -18.16 -1.99
N LYS A 224 -5.85 -18.83 -2.75
CA LYS A 224 -7.06 -18.22 -3.29
C LYS A 224 -8.13 -18.17 -2.21
N ILE A 225 -8.75 -16.99 -2.03
CA ILE A 225 -9.78 -16.76 -1.03
C ILE A 225 -11.15 -16.66 -1.70
N LYS A 226 -12.18 -17.24 -1.08
CA LYS A 226 -13.57 -17.00 -1.44
C LYS A 226 -14.03 -15.71 -0.76
N LEU A 227 -14.31 -14.68 -1.55
CA LEU A 227 -15.01 -13.50 -1.02
C LEU A 227 -16.46 -13.89 -0.77
N LYS A 228 -16.96 -13.58 0.43
CA LYS A 228 -18.41 -13.60 0.66
C LYS A 228 -18.99 -12.44 -0.14
N ALA A 229 -19.92 -12.75 -1.03
CA ALA A 229 -20.70 -11.77 -1.79
C ALA A 229 -21.47 -10.85 -0.84
#